data_56260ab0e39b4c3ba73700c8ce870be9
#
_entry.id   56260ab0e39b4c3ba73700c8ce870be9
#
_cell.length_a   1.000
_cell.length_b   1.000
_cell.length_c   1.000
_cell.angle_alpha   90.00
_cell.angle_beta   90.00
_cell.angle_gamma   90.00
#
_symmetry.space_group_name_H-M   'P 1'
#
loop_
_entity.id
_entity.type
_entity.pdbx_description
1 polymer ?
#
loop_
_entity_poly.entity_id
_entity_poly.type
_entity_poly.pdbx_seq_one_letter_code
_entity_poly.pdbx_strand_id
1 'polypeptide(L)'
;LMGNLAEKIDIEFIVAAGDTHHFEGVASVDDPLWMTNYELVYSHPELMLEWFAVNGNHEYRGNTQAVLDYGKKSRRWIVPSRYYSKVVEAGENEKALLVFIDTSPLIDKYREDTEKYPDAGRQDMEEQLQWIEKTLASSAEKWKIVIGHHPVYADTPKEESERADMRKRLEPLLDRYGVDMYFCGHIHNFQHIQPADSKVDYLVNTSGSLSRKVKTVEGTKFCNPEAGFTVVSMEDSKLSFYLDEWKKGKYCTSTAEQDNTIRKRTLFIPC
;
A
#
# COMPACT_ATOMS: atom_id res chain seq x y z
N LEU A 1 13.86 -12.15 -4.32
CA LEU A 1 12.58 -12.67 -4.84
C LEU A 1 11.97 -11.70 -5.85
N MET A 2 11.63 -10.45 -5.47
CA MET A 2 11.07 -9.44 -6.39
C MET A 2 11.89 -9.29 -7.68
N GLY A 3 13.21 -9.10 -7.60
CA GLY A 3 14.09 -8.96 -8.77
C GLY A 3 14.03 -10.18 -9.70
N ASN A 4 14.08 -11.39 -9.15
CA ASN A 4 13.99 -12.63 -9.96
C ASN A 4 12.62 -12.79 -10.66
N LEU A 5 11.57 -12.23 -10.11
CA LEU A 5 10.26 -12.20 -10.77
C LEU A 5 10.22 -11.12 -11.84
N ALA A 6 10.78 -9.93 -11.55
CA ALA A 6 10.86 -8.82 -12.50
C ALA A 6 11.67 -9.14 -13.77
N GLU A 7 12.60 -10.11 -13.71
CA GLU A 7 13.26 -10.65 -14.91
C GLU A 7 12.31 -11.43 -15.86
N LYS A 8 11.13 -11.81 -15.36
CA LYS A 8 10.19 -12.67 -16.09
C LYS A 8 8.90 -11.96 -16.48
N ILE A 9 8.57 -10.90 -15.79
CA ILE A 9 7.35 -10.10 -16.03
C ILE A 9 7.74 -8.63 -16.10
N ASP A 10 7.07 -7.89 -16.96
CA ASP A 10 7.29 -6.46 -17.13
C ASP A 10 6.63 -5.70 -15.96
N ILE A 11 7.46 -4.99 -15.17
CA ILE A 11 7.03 -4.19 -14.02
C ILE A 11 7.18 -2.72 -14.37
N GLU A 12 6.15 -1.94 -14.19
CA GLU A 12 6.18 -0.51 -14.51
C GLU A 12 6.64 0.37 -13.36
N PHE A 13 6.19 0.06 -12.16
CA PHE A 13 6.55 0.79 -10.95
C PHE A 13 6.29 -0.07 -9.70
N ILE A 14 6.74 0.43 -8.56
CA ILE A 14 6.62 -0.26 -7.28
C ILE A 14 5.88 0.65 -6.30
N VAL A 15 5.07 0.06 -5.41
CA VAL A 15 4.33 0.77 -4.38
C VAL A 15 4.77 0.29 -3.00
N ALA A 16 5.29 1.18 -2.16
CA ALA A 16 5.61 0.89 -0.76
C ALA A 16 4.46 1.34 0.16
N ALA A 17 3.84 0.39 0.85
CA ALA A 17 2.66 0.63 1.68
C ALA A 17 2.98 1.10 3.12
N GLY A 18 4.07 1.84 3.30
CA GLY A 18 4.51 2.40 4.58
C GLY A 18 5.38 1.48 5.42
N ASP A 19 5.88 1.99 6.54
CA ASP A 19 6.80 1.30 7.45
C ASP A 19 8.08 0.79 6.75
N THR A 20 8.61 1.56 5.82
CA THR A 20 9.87 1.25 5.13
C THR A 20 11.06 1.28 6.10
N HIS A 21 10.97 2.10 7.14
CA HIS A 21 12.03 2.34 8.11
C HIS A 21 11.64 1.97 9.54
N HIS A 22 11.72 0.68 9.88
CA HIS A 22 11.58 0.20 11.25
C HIS A 22 12.86 0.47 12.07
N PHE A 23 12.77 0.83 13.37
CA PHE A 23 11.57 1.00 14.18
C PHE A 23 11.20 2.47 14.39
N GLU A 24 12.15 3.39 14.32
CA GLU A 24 11.98 4.79 14.73
C GLU A 24 11.95 5.75 13.52
N GLY A 25 11.70 5.23 12.32
CA GLY A 25 11.75 6.02 11.10
C GLY A 25 13.17 6.51 10.77
N VAL A 26 13.28 7.53 9.93
CA VAL A 26 14.55 8.18 9.57
C VAL A 26 14.67 9.54 10.25
N ALA A 27 15.89 9.93 10.61
CA ALA A 27 16.15 11.24 11.19
C ALA A 27 16.30 12.35 10.13
N SER A 28 16.81 12.01 8.95
CA SER A 28 17.05 12.94 7.85
C SER A 28 17.14 12.22 6.50
N VAL A 29 17.27 12.98 5.43
CA VAL A 29 17.56 12.45 4.08
C VAL A 29 18.97 11.80 3.97
N ASP A 30 19.82 12.02 4.94
CA ASP A 30 21.17 11.44 5.02
C ASP A 30 21.25 10.27 5.99
N ASP A 31 20.14 9.85 6.56
CA ASP A 31 20.09 8.73 7.49
C ASP A 31 20.60 7.44 6.83
N PRO A 32 21.54 6.69 7.44
CA PRO A 32 22.02 5.42 6.90
C PRO A 32 20.93 4.37 6.66
N LEU A 33 19.80 4.47 7.33
CA LEU A 33 18.66 3.58 7.13
C LEU A 33 18.11 3.60 5.68
N TRP A 34 18.26 4.71 4.96
CA TRP A 34 17.94 4.75 3.52
C TRP A 34 18.74 3.71 2.74
N MET A 35 20.02 3.56 3.06
CA MET A 35 20.85 2.57 2.38
C MET A 35 20.50 1.15 2.82
N THR A 36 20.37 0.89 4.13
CA THR A 36 20.22 -0.46 4.67
C THR A 36 18.80 -1.03 4.53
N ASN A 37 17.78 -0.19 4.50
CA ASN A 37 16.37 -0.63 4.44
C ASN A 37 15.77 -0.49 3.05
N TYR A 38 16.33 0.35 2.18
CA TYR A 38 15.77 0.62 0.86
C TYR A 38 16.78 0.41 -0.28
N GLU A 39 17.82 1.26 -0.42
CA GLU A 39 18.67 1.27 -1.60
C GLU A 39 19.40 -0.05 -1.84
N LEU A 40 20.03 -0.64 -0.82
CA LEU A 40 20.75 -1.89 -0.92
C LEU A 40 19.85 -3.13 -0.93
N VAL A 41 18.70 -3.07 -0.24
CA VAL A 41 17.73 -4.17 -0.21
C VAL A 41 17.10 -4.38 -1.59
N TYR A 42 16.75 -3.28 -2.26
CA TYR A 42 16.10 -3.31 -3.57
C TYR A 42 17.07 -2.87 -4.70
N SER A 43 18.29 -3.39 -4.66
CA SER A 43 19.37 -3.02 -5.60
C SER A 43 19.40 -3.83 -6.89
N HIS A 44 18.47 -4.76 -7.10
CA HIS A 44 18.37 -5.52 -8.35
C HIS A 44 18.10 -4.59 -9.53
N PRO A 45 18.77 -4.75 -10.70
CA PRO A 45 18.59 -3.84 -11.84
C PRO A 45 17.13 -3.65 -12.26
N GLU A 46 16.34 -4.71 -12.29
CA GLU A 46 14.91 -4.68 -12.65
C GLU A 46 14.03 -3.97 -11.61
N LEU A 47 14.57 -3.61 -10.45
CA LEU A 47 13.86 -2.82 -9.42
C LEU A 47 14.29 -1.35 -9.41
N MET A 48 15.11 -0.91 -10.39
CA MET A 48 15.51 0.51 -10.57
C MET A 48 14.39 1.34 -11.21
N LEU A 49 13.15 1.09 -10.80
CA LEU A 49 11.91 1.74 -11.24
C LEU A 49 11.50 2.85 -10.27
N GLU A 50 10.43 3.57 -10.61
CA GLU A 50 9.77 4.52 -9.69
C GLU A 50 9.10 3.76 -8.53
N TRP A 51 9.32 4.24 -7.31
CA TRP A 51 8.71 3.75 -6.08
C TRP A 51 7.79 4.82 -5.52
N PHE A 52 6.50 4.57 -5.59
CA PHE A 52 5.47 5.41 -4.97
C PHE A 52 5.23 4.91 -3.55
N ALA A 53 5.39 5.77 -2.54
CA ALA A 53 5.29 5.35 -1.16
C ALA A 53 4.29 6.19 -0.36
N VAL A 54 3.77 5.59 0.71
CA VAL A 54 3.00 6.26 1.76
C VAL A 54 3.74 6.18 3.10
N ASN A 55 3.43 7.08 4.02
CA ASN A 55 3.93 6.98 5.38
C ASN A 55 3.19 5.88 6.16
N GLY A 56 3.93 5.10 6.95
CA GLY A 56 3.37 4.28 8.01
C GLY A 56 3.55 4.92 9.38
N ASN A 57 3.15 4.22 10.42
CA ASN A 57 3.28 4.74 11.79
C ASN A 57 4.74 4.77 12.28
N HIS A 58 5.63 3.98 11.69
CA HIS A 58 7.05 4.02 12.02
C HIS A 58 7.74 5.26 11.44
N GLU A 59 7.38 5.74 10.25
CA GLU A 59 7.85 7.01 9.72
C GLU A 59 7.47 8.19 10.64
N TYR A 60 6.31 8.11 11.29
CA TYR A 60 5.83 9.13 12.25
C TYR A 60 6.57 9.14 13.60
N ARG A 61 7.40 8.15 13.88
CA ARG A 61 8.33 8.19 15.04
C ARG A 61 9.59 8.98 14.73
N GLY A 62 9.93 9.11 13.45
CA GLY A 62 11.07 9.86 12.96
C GLY A 62 10.68 11.19 12.32
N ASN A 63 11.40 11.55 11.29
CA ASN A 63 11.20 12.78 10.53
C ASN A 63 10.41 12.49 9.24
N THR A 64 9.11 12.65 9.27
CA THR A 64 8.23 12.43 8.10
C THR A 64 8.56 13.35 6.93
N GLN A 65 9.08 14.57 7.18
CA GLN A 65 9.50 15.47 6.11
C GLN A 65 10.72 14.90 5.35
N ALA A 66 11.62 14.19 6.04
CA ALA A 66 12.74 13.54 5.37
C ALA A 66 12.28 12.45 4.39
N VAL A 67 11.16 11.79 4.66
CA VAL A 67 10.57 10.80 3.74
C VAL A 67 10.10 11.47 2.43
N LEU A 68 9.48 12.62 2.53
CA LEU A 68 9.08 13.41 1.35
C LEU A 68 10.29 13.96 0.60
N ASP A 69 11.28 14.47 1.34
CA ASP A 69 12.45 15.12 0.76
C ASP A 69 13.46 14.16 0.14
N TYR A 70 13.40 12.86 0.48
CA TYR A 70 14.35 11.87 -0.05
C TYR A 70 14.26 11.71 -1.57
N GLY A 71 13.12 11.99 -2.18
CA GLY A 71 12.97 12.06 -3.65
C GLY A 71 13.92 13.06 -4.34
N LYS A 72 14.47 14.04 -3.60
CA LYS A 72 15.51 14.96 -4.10
C LYS A 72 16.88 14.28 -4.21
N LYS A 73 17.10 13.15 -3.51
CA LYS A 73 18.33 12.35 -3.53
C LYS A 73 18.21 11.11 -4.39
N SER A 74 17.13 10.36 -4.25
CA SER A 74 16.88 9.13 -4.99
C SER A 74 15.81 9.38 -6.06
N ARG A 75 16.17 9.24 -7.33
CA ARG A 75 15.23 9.38 -8.46
C ARG A 75 14.13 8.32 -8.46
N ARG A 76 14.34 7.21 -7.76
CA ARG A 76 13.37 6.13 -7.63
C ARG A 76 12.27 6.45 -6.63
N TRP A 77 12.55 7.28 -5.60
CA TRP A 77 11.63 7.54 -4.50
C TRP A 77 10.69 8.70 -4.84
N ILE A 78 9.41 8.38 -5.06
CA ILE A 78 8.39 9.34 -5.50
C ILE A 78 7.35 9.53 -4.42
N VAL A 79 7.52 10.55 -3.59
CA VAL A 79 6.58 10.96 -2.54
C VAL A 79 6.43 12.49 -2.61
N PRO A 80 5.62 12.99 -3.54
CA PRO A 80 5.52 14.43 -3.80
C PRO A 80 4.86 15.21 -2.67
N SER A 81 4.02 14.56 -1.89
CA SER A 81 3.32 15.09 -0.72
C SER A 81 2.88 13.95 0.20
N ARG A 82 2.31 14.26 1.38
CA ARG A 82 1.82 13.25 2.32
C ARG A 82 0.70 12.40 1.74
N TYR A 83 -0.13 12.97 0.91
CA TYR A 83 -1.15 12.29 0.12
C TYR A 83 -1.17 12.87 -1.29
N TYR A 84 -1.38 12.01 -2.27
CA TYR A 84 -1.31 12.37 -3.68
C TYR A 84 -2.02 11.32 -4.54
N SER A 85 -2.22 11.63 -5.81
CA SER A 85 -2.80 10.69 -6.76
C SER A 85 -1.98 10.62 -8.05
N LYS A 86 -2.11 9.49 -8.75
CA LYS A 86 -1.50 9.24 -10.04
C LYS A 86 -2.50 8.50 -10.92
N VAL A 87 -2.68 8.96 -12.14
CA VAL A 87 -3.39 8.20 -13.17
C VAL A 87 -2.37 7.41 -13.96
N VAL A 88 -2.66 6.12 -14.17
CA VAL A 88 -1.84 5.20 -14.96
C VAL A 88 -2.68 4.51 -16.03
N GLU A 89 -2.04 4.06 -17.09
CA GLU A 89 -2.71 3.24 -18.09
C GLU A 89 -3.05 1.86 -17.48
N ALA A 90 -4.22 1.33 -17.82
CA ALA A 90 -4.70 0.02 -17.39
C ALA A 90 -5.16 -0.76 -18.63
N GLY A 91 -4.22 -1.42 -19.29
CA GLY A 91 -4.45 -2.04 -20.59
C GLY A 91 -4.20 -1.08 -21.76
N GLU A 92 -4.99 -1.19 -22.82
CA GLU A 92 -4.82 -0.40 -24.06
C GLU A 92 -5.74 0.83 -24.10
N ASN A 93 -6.92 0.77 -23.49
CA ASN A 93 -7.96 1.78 -23.64
C ASN A 93 -8.42 2.38 -22.32
N GLU A 94 -8.12 1.76 -21.20
CA GLU A 94 -8.63 2.16 -19.89
C GLU A 94 -7.51 2.72 -19.00
N LYS A 95 -7.92 3.42 -17.95
CA LYS A 95 -7.02 4.02 -16.96
C LYS A 95 -7.41 3.60 -15.54
N ALA A 96 -6.41 3.67 -14.67
CA ALA A 96 -6.58 3.49 -13.24
C ALA A 96 -6.17 4.76 -12.50
N LEU A 97 -6.99 5.19 -11.54
CA LEU A 97 -6.64 6.18 -10.54
C LEU A 97 -6.02 5.49 -9.34
N LEU A 98 -4.80 5.83 -9.01
CA LEU A 98 -4.13 5.44 -7.77
C LEU A 98 -4.16 6.62 -6.79
N VAL A 99 -4.69 6.41 -5.60
CA VAL A 99 -4.80 7.43 -4.55
C VAL A 99 -3.98 6.98 -3.35
N PHE A 100 -2.89 7.68 -3.09
CA PHE A 100 -1.97 7.44 -1.99
C PHE A 100 -2.36 8.33 -0.81
N ILE A 101 -2.63 7.72 0.36
CA ILE A 101 -3.14 8.43 1.53
C ILE A 101 -2.27 8.22 2.76
N ASP A 102 -2.19 9.23 3.61
CA ASP A 102 -1.49 9.19 4.88
C ASP A 102 -2.46 8.80 6.00
N THR A 103 -2.42 7.55 6.43
CA THR A 103 -3.41 7.00 7.35
C THR A 103 -3.10 7.21 8.83
N SER A 104 -1.86 7.51 9.22
CA SER A 104 -1.53 7.75 10.63
C SER A 104 -2.30 8.96 11.21
N PRO A 105 -2.45 10.09 10.49
CA PRO A 105 -3.30 11.19 10.93
C PRO A 105 -4.80 10.90 10.99
N LEU A 106 -5.26 9.81 10.39
CA LEU A 106 -6.67 9.40 10.43
C LEU A 106 -7.02 8.56 11.67
N ILE A 107 -6.08 8.29 12.56
CA ILE A 107 -6.25 7.41 13.72
C ILE A 107 -5.94 8.17 15.00
N ASP A 108 -6.91 8.25 15.92
CA ASP A 108 -6.81 9.06 17.14
C ASP A 108 -5.63 8.64 18.01
N LYS A 109 -5.36 7.36 18.14
CA LYS A 109 -4.20 6.82 18.86
C LYS A 109 -2.88 7.47 18.47
N TYR A 110 -2.62 7.68 17.18
CA TYR A 110 -1.38 8.31 16.71
C TYR A 110 -1.40 9.83 16.85
N ARG A 111 -2.58 10.43 16.75
CA ARG A 111 -2.75 11.88 16.91
C ARG A 111 -2.57 12.33 18.35
N GLU A 112 -2.98 11.51 19.31
CA GLU A 112 -2.98 11.81 20.73
C GLU A 112 -1.62 11.53 21.40
N ASP A 113 -0.90 10.50 20.95
CA ASP A 113 0.44 10.15 21.45
C ASP A 113 1.52 11.01 20.78
N THR A 114 1.56 12.28 21.19
CA THR A 114 2.49 13.29 20.63
C THR A 114 3.94 13.10 21.04
N GLU A 115 4.21 12.29 22.05
CA GLU A 115 5.58 11.91 22.43
C GLU A 115 6.17 10.95 21.41
N LYS A 116 5.42 9.94 21.05
CA LYS A 116 5.86 8.88 20.13
C LYS A 116 5.64 9.20 18.66
N TYR A 117 4.60 9.98 18.34
CA TYR A 117 4.20 10.34 16.98
C TYR A 117 4.02 11.87 16.86
N PRO A 118 5.10 12.65 17.03
CA PRO A 118 5.00 14.09 17.26
C PRO A 118 4.35 14.89 16.12
N ASP A 119 4.32 14.32 14.94
CA ASP A 119 3.82 14.99 13.73
C ASP A 119 2.39 14.55 13.32
N ALA A 120 1.89 13.42 13.83
CA ALA A 120 0.60 12.88 13.39
C ALA A 120 -0.59 13.79 13.76
N GLY A 121 -0.62 14.33 14.99
CA GLY A 121 -1.66 15.24 15.45
C GLY A 121 -1.59 16.65 14.83
N ARG A 122 -0.47 17.00 14.17
CA ARG A 122 -0.30 18.29 13.49
C ARG A 122 -0.87 18.31 12.08
N GLN A 123 -1.17 17.15 11.51
CA GLN A 123 -1.72 17.07 10.18
C GLN A 123 -3.22 17.38 10.21
N ASP A 124 -3.69 18.10 9.18
CA ASP A 124 -5.11 18.38 9.01
C ASP A 124 -5.82 17.17 8.40
N MET A 125 -6.46 16.39 9.27
CA MET A 125 -7.21 15.19 8.89
C MET A 125 -8.42 15.54 8.01
N GLU A 126 -9.12 16.61 8.31
CA GLU A 126 -10.33 17.00 7.58
C GLU A 126 -9.98 17.48 6.17
N GLU A 127 -8.90 18.23 6.03
CA GLU A 127 -8.39 18.63 4.71
C GLU A 127 -8.06 17.41 3.86
N GLN A 128 -7.38 16.40 4.42
CA GLN A 128 -7.08 15.16 3.71
C GLN A 128 -8.35 14.40 3.31
N LEU A 129 -9.31 14.24 4.21
CA LEU A 129 -10.57 13.55 3.92
C LEU A 129 -11.35 14.26 2.81
N GLN A 130 -11.43 15.58 2.83
CA GLN A 130 -12.05 16.37 1.77
C GLN A 130 -11.31 16.22 0.44
N TRP A 131 -9.97 16.17 0.46
CA TRP A 131 -9.16 15.94 -0.72
C TRP A 131 -9.39 14.53 -1.30
N ILE A 132 -9.47 13.49 -0.45
CA ILE A 132 -9.80 12.12 -0.87
C ILE A 132 -11.18 12.10 -1.55
N GLU A 133 -12.18 12.68 -0.90
CA GLU A 133 -13.54 12.77 -1.43
C GLU A 133 -13.57 13.46 -2.80
N LYS A 134 -12.97 14.62 -2.91
CA LYS A 134 -12.88 15.39 -4.17
C LYS A 134 -12.18 14.61 -5.26
N THR A 135 -11.06 13.96 -4.95
CA THR A 135 -10.26 13.19 -5.90
C THR A 135 -11.04 12.01 -6.45
N LEU A 136 -11.69 11.23 -5.57
CA LEU A 136 -12.49 10.08 -5.97
C LEU A 136 -13.76 10.49 -6.74
N ALA A 137 -14.43 11.56 -6.30
CA ALA A 137 -15.64 12.09 -6.94
C ALA A 137 -15.42 12.62 -8.36
N SER A 138 -14.22 13.19 -8.62
CA SER A 138 -13.88 13.74 -9.93
C SER A 138 -13.31 12.72 -10.92
N SER A 139 -13.02 11.50 -10.45
CA SER A 139 -12.40 10.45 -11.27
C SER A 139 -13.40 9.78 -12.21
N ALA A 140 -13.03 9.73 -13.48
CA ALA A 140 -13.72 8.98 -14.52
C ALA A 140 -12.98 7.68 -14.92
N GLU A 141 -11.86 7.40 -14.27
CA GLU A 141 -11.03 6.23 -14.55
C GLU A 141 -11.78 4.93 -14.24
N LYS A 142 -11.49 3.91 -15.04
CA LYS A 142 -12.11 2.58 -14.95
C LYS A 142 -11.89 1.93 -13.60
N TRP A 143 -10.65 1.98 -13.13
CA TRP A 143 -10.22 1.39 -11.88
C TRP A 143 -9.84 2.47 -10.87
N LYS A 144 -10.25 2.30 -9.64
CA LYS A 144 -9.88 3.17 -8.51
C LYS A 144 -9.25 2.34 -7.42
N ILE A 145 -7.97 2.61 -7.15
CA ILE A 145 -7.19 1.90 -6.16
C ILE A 145 -6.71 2.91 -5.12
N VAL A 146 -7.02 2.68 -3.86
CA VAL A 146 -6.56 3.50 -2.74
C VAL A 146 -5.47 2.75 -1.99
N ILE A 147 -4.37 3.42 -1.71
CA ILE A 147 -3.21 2.87 -1.01
C ILE A 147 -2.96 3.65 0.27
N GLY A 148 -2.98 2.97 1.40
CA GLY A 148 -2.64 3.52 2.71
C GLY A 148 -1.76 2.56 3.48
N HIS A 149 -1.52 2.84 4.77
CA HIS A 149 -0.73 1.94 5.61
C HIS A 149 -1.59 1.09 6.54
N HIS A 150 -2.56 1.69 7.22
CA HIS A 150 -3.38 1.00 8.22
C HIS A 150 -4.59 0.31 7.60
N PRO A 151 -4.97 -0.90 8.06
CA PRO A 151 -6.11 -1.62 7.53
C PRO A 151 -7.45 -1.03 7.99
N VAL A 152 -8.46 -1.13 7.13
CA VAL A 152 -9.88 -0.95 7.47
C VAL A 152 -10.41 -2.25 8.10
N TYR A 153 -10.06 -3.39 7.50
CA TYR A 153 -10.39 -4.74 7.96
C TYR A 153 -9.13 -5.60 8.05
N ALA A 154 -8.96 -6.32 9.15
CA ALA A 154 -7.91 -7.32 9.31
C ALA A 154 -8.16 -8.22 10.52
N ASP A 155 -7.73 -9.49 10.45
CA ASP A 155 -7.42 -10.31 11.64
C ASP A 155 -6.07 -9.86 12.19
N THR A 156 -6.04 -9.40 13.42
CA THR A 156 -4.82 -8.93 14.08
C THR A 156 -5.02 -8.82 15.58
N PRO A 157 -3.98 -9.06 16.41
CA PRO A 157 -4.01 -8.77 17.84
C PRO A 157 -3.86 -7.28 18.17
N LYS A 158 -3.66 -6.41 17.16
CA LYS A 158 -3.57 -4.95 17.36
C LYS A 158 -4.93 -4.39 17.78
N GLU A 159 -4.90 -3.22 18.41
CA GLU A 159 -6.09 -2.56 18.95
C GLU A 159 -7.18 -2.34 17.89
N GLU A 160 -8.40 -2.63 18.27
CA GLU A 160 -9.56 -2.44 17.38
C GLU A 160 -9.83 -0.96 17.08
N SER A 161 -9.42 -0.05 17.96
CA SER A 161 -9.57 1.41 17.79
C SER A 161 -8.98 1.91 16.48
N GLU A 162 -7.84 1.38 16.05
CA GLU A 162 -7.20 1.77 14.77
C GLU A 162 -8.14 1.46 13.58
N ARG A 163 -8.70 0.26 13.55
CA ARG A 163 -9.63 -0.14 12.49
C ARG A 163 -10.98 0.54 12.59
N ALA A 164 -11.46 0.80 13.81
CA ALA A 164 -12.69 1.53 14.04
C ALA A 164 -12.60 2.96 13.49
N ASP A 165 -11.48 3.65 13.71
CA ASP A 165 -11.22 4.97 13.14
C ASP A 165 -11.17 4.94 11.61
N MET A 166 -10.49 3.95 11.04
CA MET A 166 -10.42 3.78 9.59
C MET A 166 -11.80 3.49 8.97
N ARG A 167 -12.60 2.61 9.58
CA ARG A 167 -13.99 2.37 9.14
C ARG A 167 -14.86 3.61 9.25
N LYS A 168 -14.75 4.33 10.34
CA LYS A 168 -15.54 5.56 10.55
C LYS A 168 -15.23 6.64 9.52
N ARG A 169 -13.96 6.82 9.17
CA ARG A 169 -13.47 7.98 8.41
C ARG A 169 -13.27 7.70 6.93
N LEU A 170 -12.74 6.54 6.58
CA LEU A 170 -12.32 6.22 5.22
C LEU A 170 -13.32 5.33 4.48
N GLU A 171 -13.81 4.27 5.11
CA GLU A 171 -14.68 3.29 4.45
C GLU A 171 -15.89 3.92 3.73
N PRO A 172 -16.63 4.90 4.32
CA PRO A 172 -17.76 5.52 3.65
C PRO A 172 -17.39 6.24 2.35
N LEU A 173 -16.16 6.73 2.23
CA LEU A 173 -15.65 7.34 0.99
C LEU A 173 -15.33 6.28 -0.06
N LEU A 174 -14.69 5.18 0.36
CA LEU A 174 -14.36 4.08 -0.54
C LEU A 174 -15.61 3.47 -1.20
N ASP A 175 -16.62 3.18 -0.39
CA ASP A 175 -17.88 2.60 -0.88
C ASP A 175 -18.67 3.58 -1.74
N ARG A 176 -18.82 4.84 -1.30
CA ARG A 176 -19.59 5.86 -2.02
C ARG A 176 -19.07 6.12 -3.41
N TYR A 177 -17.76 6.16 -3.58
CA TYR A 177 -17.12 6.52 -4.86
C TYR A 177 -16.67 5.32 -5.67
N GLY A 178 -17.07 4.11 -5.27
CA GLY A 178 -16.85 2.87 -6.02
C GLY A 178 -15.35 2.58 -6.18
N VAL A 179 -14.62 2.59 -5.08
CA VAL A 179 -13.22 2.14 -5.06
C VAL A 179 -13.22 0.63 -5.26
N ASP A 180 -12.37 0.14 -6.16
CA ASP A 180 -12.24 -1.29 -6.45
C ASP A 180 -11.39 -1.99 -5.41
N MET A 181 -10.26 -1.39 -5.01
CA MET A 181 -9.31 -1.99 -4.07
C MET A 181 -8.77 -0.96 -3.07
N TYR A 182 -8.62 -1.41 -1.83
CA TYR A 182 -7.85 -0.72 -0.79
C TYR A 182 -6.66 -1.57 -0.38
N PHE A 183 -5.44 -1.07 -0.62
CA PHE A 183 -4.19 -1.72 -0.20
C PHE A 183 -3.63 -1.09 1.06
N CYS A 184 -3.15 -1.94 1.97
CA CYS A 184 -2.43 -1.50 3.16
C CYS A 184 -1.35 -2.50 3.59
N GLY A 185 -0.53 -2.11 4.58
CA GLY A 185 0.49 -2.93 5.22
C GLY A 185 0.18 -3.20 6.69
N HIS A 186 1.09 -2.80 7.59
CA HIS A 186 0.95 -2.71 9.04
C HIS A 186 0.85 -4.05 9.80
N ILE A 187 0.22 -5.08 9.24
CA ILE A 187 -0.13 -6.31 9.99
C ILE A 187 0.92 -7.42 9.82
N HIS A 188 1.72 -7.38 8.77
CA HIS A 188 2.78 -8.35 8.45
C HIS A 188 2.26 -9.77 8.17
N ASN A 189 1.17 -9.85 7.43
CA ASN A 189 0.63 -11.07 6.83
C ASN A 189 -0.25 -10.70 5.64
N PHE A 190 -0.55 -11.66 4.78
CA PHE A 190 -1.48 -11.44 3.69
C PHE A 190 -2.92 -11.65 4.15
N GLN A 191 -3.80 -10.73 3.79
CA GLN A 191 -5.25 -10.92 3.93
C GLN A 191 -5.96 -10.28 2.74
N HIS A 192 -6.92 -11.00 2.18
CA HIS A 192 -7.91 -10.47 1.26
C HIS A 192 -9.28 -10.61 1.91
N ILE A 193 -9.90 -9.50 2.21
CA ILE A 193 -11.20 -9.43 2.89
C ILE A 193 -12.15 -8.61 2.01
N GLN A 194 -13.36 -9.12 1.80
CA GLN A 194 -14.45 -8.41 1.15
C GLN A 194 -15.70 -8.58 2.00
N PRO A 195 -16.11 -7.56 2.77
CA PRO A 195 -17.36 -7.61 3.54
C PRO A 195 -18.57 -7.82 2.63
N ALA A 196 -19.63 -8.43 3.16
CA ALA A 196 -20.80 -8.80 2.37
C ALA A 196 -21.57 -7.59 1.81
N ASP A 197 -21.47 -6.45 2.47
CA ASP A 197 -22.12 -5.19 2.15
C ASP A 197 -21.22 -4.18 1.40
N SER A 198 -19.97 -4.53 1.14
CA SER A 198 -19.01 -3.72 0.38
C SER A 198 -18.62 -4.40 -0.93
N LYS A 199 -18.33 -3.59 -1.95
CA LYS A 199 -17.73 -4.03 -3.21
C LYS A 199 -16.22 -3.83 -3.25
N VAL A 200 -15.66 -3.20 -2.24
CA VAL A 200 -14.22 -2.92 -2.13
C VAL A 200 -13.48 -4.20 -1.74
N ASP A 201 -12.45 -4.52 -2.47
CA ASP A 201 -11.49 -5.56 -2.09
C ASP A 201 -10.44 -4.97 -1.14
N TYR A 202 -10.46 -5.36 0.14
CA TYR A 202 -9.50 -4.93 1.14
C TYR A 202 -8.33 -5.90 1.20
N LEU A 203 -7.14 -5.40 0.88
CA LEU A 203 -5.93 -6.19 0.78
C LEU A 203 -4.89 -5.70 1.80
N VAL A 204 -4.61 -6.54 2.78
CA VAL A 204 -3.46 -6.38 3.67
C VAL A 204 -2.28 -7.07 3.03
N ASN A 205 -1.25 -6.30 2.68
CA ASN A 205 -0.01 -6.85 2.17
C ASN A 205 0.93 -7.20 3.33
N THR A 206 1.70 -8.26 3.13
CA THR A 206 2.65 -8.72 4.14
C THR A 206 3.92 -7.86 4.15
N SER A 207 4.80 -8.14 5.08
CA SER A 207 6.13 -7.54 5.18
C SER A 207 7.19 -8.37 4.47
N GLY A 208 8.23 -7.72 3.97
CA GLY A 208 9.43 -8.36 3.44
C GLY A 208 10.35 -8.97 4.52
N SER A 209 10.17 -8.62 5.79
CA SER A 209 11.10 -8.98 6.89
C SER A 209 10.45 -9.72 8.05
N LEU A 210 9.16 -9.50 8.31
CA LEU A 210 8.43 -10.06 9.44
C LEU A 210 7.19 -10.81 8.94
N SER A 211 6.78 -11.81 9.70
CA SER A 211 5.53 -12.53 9.45
C SER A 211 4.76 -12.73 10.75
N ARG A 212 3.43 -12.68 10.66
CA ARG A 212 2.53 -12.87 11.80
C ARG A 212 1.43 -13.86 11.46
N LYS A 213 1.06 -14.67 12.45
CA LYS A 213 -0.10 -15.57 12.32
C LYS A 213 -1.35 -14.80 11.96
N VAL A 214 -2.21 -15.43 11.19
CA VAL A 214 -3.48 -14.88 10.72
C VAL A 214 -4.55 -15.96 10.76
N LYS A 215 -5.79 -15.55 10.98
CA LYS A 215 -6.99 -16.39 10.93
C LYS A 215 -8.00 -15.74 9.98
N THR A 216 -8.96 -16.52 9.54
CA THR A 216 -10.11 -16.01 8.81
C THR A 216 -11.02 -15.20 9.72
N VAL A 217 -11.51 -14.08 9.21
CA VAL A 217 -12.62 -13.29 9.77
C VAL A 217 -13.75 -13.26 8.76
N GLU A 218 -14.88 -12.64 9.11
CA GLU A 218 -15.98 -12.49 8.18
C GLU A 218 -15.51 -11.76 6.89
N GLY A 219 -15.94 -12.25 5.75
CA GLY A 219 -15.52 -11.74 4.44
C GLY A 219 -14.14 -12.16 3.95
N THR A 220 -13.35 -12.92 4.73
CA THR A 220 -12.04 -13.40 4.28
C THR A 220 -12.16 -14.30 3.05
N LYS A 221 -11.54 -13.89 1.96
CA LYS A 221 -11.38 -14.67 0.72
C LYS A 221 -10.07 -15.46 0.74
N PHE A 222 -9.02 -14.86 1.30
CA PHE A 222 -7.69 -15.47 1.43
C PHE A 222 -6.94 -14.89 2.62
N CYS A 223 -6.11 -15.69 3.28
CA CYS A 223 -5.13 -15.22 4.25
C CYS A 223 -3.92 -16.15 4.32
N ASN A 224 -2.73 -15.57 4.55
CA ASN A 224 -1.46 -16.31 4.64
C ASN A 224 -0.48 -15.56 5.58
N PRO A 225 0.19 -16.27 6.52
CA PRO A 225 1.12 -15.65 7.45
C PRO A 225 2.52 -15.35 6.87
N GLU A 226 2.83 -15.79 5.65
CA GLU A 226 4.18 -15.74 5.11
C GLU A 226 4.61 -14.31 4.72
N ALA A 227 5.94 -14.07 4.73
CA ALA A 227 6.54 -12.87 4.17
C ALA A 227 6.51 -12.92 2.63
N GLY A 228 6.47 -11.76 1.97
CA GLY A 228 6.42 -11.69 0.52
C GLY A 228 6.01 -10.32 0.01
N PHE A 229 5.35 -10.28 -1.13
CA PHE A 229 4.83 -9.06 -1.77
C PHE A 229 3.63 -9.38 -2.66
N THR A 230 2.87 -8.36 -3.01
CA THR A 230 1.74 -8.48 -3.95
C THR A 230 2.14 -7.95 -5.32
N VAL A 231 1.74 -8.67 -6.37
CA VAL A 231 1.79 -8.23 -7.77
C VAL A 231 0.38 -7.84 -8.18
N VAL A 232 0.19 -6.65 -8.72
CA VAL A 232 -1.09 -6.21 -9.26
C VAL A 232 -0.97 -6.06 -10.78
N SER A 233 -1.91 -6.63 -11.50
CA SER A 233 -2.01 -6.53 -12.96
C SER A 233 -3.32 -5.85 -13.31
N MET A 234 -3.25 -4.81 -14.13
CA MET A 234 -4.39 -4.03 -14.61
C MET A 234 -4.54 -4.21 -16.11
N GLU A 235 -5.75 -4.50 -16.53
CA GLU A 235 -6.15 -4.65 -17.92
C GLU A 235 -7.45 -3.87 -18.16
N ASP A 236 -7.84 -3.65 -19.41
CA ASP A 236 -9.06 -2.91 -19.74
C ASP A 236 -10.32 -3.46 -19.03
N SER A 237 -10.43 -4.77 -18.91
CA SER A 237 -11.60 -5.44 -18.34
C SER A 237 -11.35 -6.16 -17.03
N LYS A 238 -10.08 -6.24 -16.57
CA LYS A 238 -9.69 -7.08 -15.44
C LYS A 238 -8.65 -6.43 -14.57
N LEU A 239 -8.92 -6.43 -13.27
CA LEU A 239 -7.97 -6.11 -12.23
C LEU A 239 -7.64 -7.41 -11.48
N SER A 240 -6.37 -7.77 -11.41
CA SER A 240 -5.91 -9.02 -10.80
C SER A 240 -4.79 -8.74 -9.82
N PHE A 241 -4.70 -9.52 -8.76
CA PHE A 241 -3.55 -9.49 -7.87
C PHE A 241 -3.05 -10.90 -7.59
N TYR A 242 -1.74 -11.00 -7.37
CA TYR A 242 -1.04 -12.25 -7.11
C TYR A 242 -0.15 -12.05 -5.89
N LEU A 243 -0.11 -13.04 -5.01
CA LEU A 243 0.75 -13.05 -3.84
C LEU A 243 1.98 -13.91 -4.12
N ASP A 244 3.17 -13.38 -3.90
CA ASP A 244 4.42 -14.13 -4.02
C ASP A 244 5.07 -14.29 -2.64
N GLU A 245 5.25 -15.55 -2.22
CA GLU A 245 5.69 -15.93 -0.90
C GLU A 245 7.18 -16.30 -0.87
N TRP A 246 7.83 -16.05 0.26
CA TRP A 246 9.24 -16.38 0.47
C TRP A 246 9.56 -17.88 0.47
N LYS A 247 8.59 -18.79 0.65
CA LYS A 247 8.81 -20.24 0.77
C LYS A 247 8.84 -20.96 -0.58
N LYS A 248 10.02 -21.49 -0.94
CA LYS A 248 10.25 -22.63 -1.86
C LYS A 248 9.77 -22.46 -3.31
N GLY A 249 9.82 -21.27 -3.90
CA GLY A 249 9.61 -21.15 -5.35
C GLY A 249 8.28 -21.74 -5.86
N LYS A 250 7.26 -21.78 -5.04
CA LYS A 250 5.89 -22.14 -5.40
C LYS A 250 5.04 -20.89 -5.43
N TYR A 251 4.60 -20.52 -6.60
CA TYR A 251 3.63 -19.45 -6.83
C TYR A 251 2.25 -19.93 -6.35
N CYS A 252 1.69 -19.27 -5.34
CA CYS A 252 0.28 -19.38 -5.03
C CYS A 252 -0.47 -18.28 -5.76
N THR A 253 -1.12 -18.66 -6.85
CA THR A 253 -2.04 -17.78 -7.56
C THR A 253 -3.45 -17.98 -7.04
N SER A 254 -4.02 -17.00 -6.38
CA SER A 254 -5.48 -16.91 -6.27
C SER A 254 -5.98 -16.21 -7.53
N THR A 255 -6.26 -16.98 -8.59
CA THR A 255 -6.72 -16.46 -9.87
C THR A 255 -8.23 -16.48 -9.99
N ALA A 256 -8.80 -15.35 -10.43
CA ALA A 256 -9.88 -15.40 -11.38
C ALA A 256 -9.24 -15.44 -12.77
N GLU A 257 -9.32 -16.59 -13.42
CA GLU A 257 -9.00 -17.00 -14.81
C GLU A 257 -7.84 -16.36 -15.60
N GLN A 258 -7.05 -17.25 -16.21
CA GLN A 258 -5.96 -16.94 -17.16
C GLN A 258 -6.51 -16.75 -18.59
N ASP A 259 -6.08 -15.69 -19.28
CA ASP A 259 -5.96 -15.64 -20.73
C ASP A 259 -4.64 -14.94 -21.13
N ASN A 260 -3.91 -15.52 -22.09
CA ASN A 260 -2.47 -15.33 -22.27
C ASN A 260 -2.06 -14.32 -23.37
N THR A 261 -2.91 -13.37 -23.79
CA THR A 261 -2.67 -12.62 -25.04
C THR A 261 -2.72 -11.10 -24.99
N ILE A 262 -2.75 -10.44 -23.85
CA ILE A 262 -2.89 -8.98 -23.77
C ILE A 262 -1.73 -8.36 -22.97
N ARG A 263 -1.23 -7.19 -23.41
CA ARG A 263 -0.24 -6.39 -22.65
C ARG A 263 -0.80 -6.05 -21.27
N LYS A 264 -0.13 -6.56 -20.24
CA LYS A 264 -0.48 -6.38 -18.83
C LYS A 264 0.37 -5.29 -18.24
N ARG A 265 -0.25 -4.33 -17.55
CA ARG A 265 0.44 -3.36 -16.70
C ARG A 265 0.60 -3.97 -15.30
N THR A 266 1.81 -4.07 -14.84
CA THR A 266 2.11 -4.80 -13.59
C THR A 266 2.88 -3.92 -12.62
N LEU A 267 2.50 -3.94 -11.35
CA LEU A 267 3.20 -3.26 -10.27
C LEU A 267 3.46 -4.19 -9.10
N PHE A 268 4.51 -3.94 -8.35
CA PHE A 268 4.81 -4.63 -7.10
C PHE A 268 4.41 -3.77 -5.89
N ILE A 269 3.89 -4.43 -4.86
CA ILE A 269 3.60 -3.82 -3.56
C ILE A 269 4.40 -4.57 -2.49
N PRO A 270 5.65 -4.15 -2.18
CA PRO A 270 6.35 -4.57 -0.97
C PRO A 270 5.84 -3.78 0.25
N CYS A 271 6.06 -4.33 1.42
CA CYS A 271 5.99 -3.63 2.71
C CYS A 271 7.31 -3.69 3.42
#